data_4dae5c1ab471237eb8175a692f318c8c
#
_entry.id   4dae5c1ab471237eb8175a692f318c8c
#
_cell.length_a   1.000
_cell.length_b   1.000
_cell.length_c   1.000
_cell.angle_alpha   90.00
_cell.angle_beta   90.00
_cell.angle_gamma   90.00
#
_symmetry.space_group_name_H-M   'P 1'
#
loop_
_entity.id
_entity.type
_entity.pdbx_description
1 polymer ?
#
loop_
_entity_poly.entity_id
_entity_poly.type
_entity_poly.pdbx_seq_one_letter_code
_entity_poly.pdbx_strand_id
1 'polypeptide(L)'
;SNGCYDIVPLDLIVDPLPLDLGPFELFLCDDEIGGSTLDDELSTFDLTQVNDPATGSDGVTQITWYETFADELGDNPIVTPEAYQNTVTPQTIIGRLESEFGCRTLITLTLTVLPNPTPNLSPTPLEVCDDDLNGTFDDGISTFTLTDKDAEIIAGEPDVSVLYYATLDAAELGIAGTELLSPYTNTTPVSQIVYARVFRDVPPSILPCYTIVPLELIVIALPDAPTSDFIDPMFVCDDDGDAQGVFDLTQNDPFVLGTQDPIDFAPITYYTALADAQAGTPSIGVPTAFVSAGQTIWVRLESLVTDCYRISSFDLQVGVFPTIGSGDDLFLCDDQIGGSTLTDGLSTFDLTLNTPDITLGDVTYTVVYYATAQDQIDDIAIADPTAYQNIITPVQEIFVTVFGLDGCEAFTDFLITVEANPIITIPTPLIACDDNNNGFYNDFDLTSKDAEILGGQADVTVRYYETQLDAEIGDLADQLLSPYENVVPFVQTIWARLENRVPPGVNACYSLVPLELRVEQLPLEADFSLFQEVLVACDDDGNGFEE
;
A
#
# COMPACT_ATOMS: atom_id res chain seq x y z
N SER A 1 43.96 99.27 -88.88
CA SER A 1 43.52 98.97 -87.56
C SER A 1 43.74 97.48 -87.24
N ASN A 2 44.65 97.23 -86.42
CA ASN A 2 44.86 95.85 -85.91
C ASN A 2 43.88 95.57 -84.75
N GLY A 3 42.91 94.78 -85.09
CA GLY A 3 42.01 94.30 -84.01
C GLY A 3 42.68 93.19 -83.20
N CYS A 4 43.09 93.61 -82.05
CA CYS A 4 43.44 92.59 -81.05
C CYS A 4 42.15 92.02 -80.48
N TYR A 5 42.05 90.75 -80.57
CA TYR A 5 40.97 90.04 -79.89
C TYR A 5 41.59 89.01 -78.92
N ASP A 6 40.98 88.90 -77.83
CA ASP A 6 41.33 87.92 -76.80
C ASP A 6 40.38 86.72 -76.97
N ILE A 7 40.93 85.55 -77.00
CA ILE A 7 40.18 84.30 -77.06
C ILE A 7 40.07 83.76 -75.65
N VAL A 8 38.91 83.80 -75.09
CA VAL A 8 38.61 83.15 -73.81
C VAL A 8 38.08 81.74 -74.12
N PRO A 9 38.75 80.70 -73.65
CA PRO A 9 38.21 79.38 -73.80
C PRO A 9 36.93 79.25 -72.97
N LEU A 10 35.91 78.68 -73.52
CA LEU A 10 34.67 78.31 -72.87
C LEU A 10 34.65 76.76 -72.78
N ASP A 11 34.74 76.20 -71.57
CA ASP A 11 34.54 74.77 -71.37
C ASP A 11 33.05 74.49 -71.41
N LEU A 12 32.65 73.62 -72.35
CA LEU A 12 31.33 73.05 -72.39
C LEU A 12 31.34 71.71 -71.68
N ILE A 13 30.71 71.65 -70.55
CA ILE A 13 30.50 70.42 -69.81
C ILE A 13 29.10 69.93 -70.17
N VAL A 14 29.01 68.66 -70.58
CA VAL A 14 27.73 67.95 -70.74
C VAL A 14 27.65 66.99 -69.57
N ASP A 15 26.79 67.33 -68.58
CA ASP A 15 26.49 66.49 -67.44
C ASP A 15 25.33 65.55 -67.80
N PRO A 16 25.48 64.23 -67.63
CA PRO A 16 24.37 63.32 -67.88
C PRO A 16 23.28 63.50 -66.83
N LEU A 17 22.05 63.25 -67.21
CA LEU A 17 20.93 63.18 -66.26
C LEU A 17 21.20 62.04 -65.26
N PRO A 18 20.88 62.24 -63.97
CA PRO A 18 20.85 61.16 -63.06
C PRO A 18 19.97 60.02 -63.58
N LEU A 19 20.42 58.77 -63.40
CA LEU A 19 19.71 57.60 -63.90
C LEU A 19 18.52 57.27 -62.99
N ASP A 20 17.34 57.11 -63.61
CA ASP A 20 16.20 56.55 -62.89
C ASP A 20 16.43 55.02 -62.65
N LEU A 21 16.72 54.60 -61.42
CA LEU A 21 16.94 53.20 -61.02
C LEU A 21 15.68 52.58 -60.48
N GLY A 22 14.55 53.32 -60.42
CA GLY A 22 13.26 52.83 -59.85
C GLY A 22 12.47 51.91 -60.78
N PRO A 23 11.28 51.51 -60.40
CA PRO A 23 10.51 52.01 -59.22
C PRO A 23 11.01 51.48 -57.87
N PHE A 24 10.87 52.31 -56.82
CA PHE A 24 11.21 51.97 -55.46
C PHE A 24 9.93 51.79 -54.66
N GLU A 25 9.99 50.89 -53.70
CA GLU A 25 8.90 50.57 -52.80
C GLU A 25 9.43 50.45 -51.37
N LEU A 26 8.72 51.01 -50.39
CA LEU A 26 8.91 50.77 -48.93
C LEU A 26 7.62 50.21 -48.36
N PHE A 27 7.79 49.19 -47.56
CA PHE A 27 6.69 48.54 -46.83
C PHE A 27 6.96 48.65 -45.35
N LEU A 28 5.95 49.03 -44.56
CA LEU A 28 5.96 48.97 -43.10
C LEU A 28 4.66 48.34 -42.65
N CYS A 29 4.68 47.85 -41.41
CA CYS A 29 3.46 47.46 -40.70
C CYS A 29 2.79 48.71 -40.15
N ASP A 30 1.49 48.63 -39.94
CA ASP A 30 0.75 49.63 -39.22
C ASP A 30 1.35 49.81 -37.80
N ASP A 31 1.60 51.05 -37.36
CA ASP A 31 2.27 51.37 -36.13
C ASP A 31 1.54 52.44 -35.31
N GLU A 32 1.96 52.66 -34.08
CA GLU A 32 1.42 53.71 -33.22
C GLU A 32 2.32 54.96 -33.16
N ILE A 33 3.28 55.09 -34.08
CA ILE A 33 4.23 56.19 -34.10
C ILE A 33 3.60 57.43 -34.70
N GLY A 34 3.89 58.60 -34.15
CA GLY A 34 3.37 59.85 -34.68
C GLY A 34 1.91 60.15 -34.36
N GLY A 35 1.24 59.30 -33.52
CA GLY A 35 -0.15 59.45 -33.12
C GLY A 35 -1.13 58.67 -34.00
N SER A 36 -0.61 57.73 -34.82
CA SER A 36 -1.41 56.72 -35.53
C SER A 36 -1.90 55.65 -34.55
N THR A 37 -2.80 54.79 -35.00
CA THR A 37 -3.30 53.62 -34.32
C THR A 37 -2.96 52.38 -35.15
N LEU A 38 -2.95 51.17 -34.54
CA LEU A 38 -2.55 49.93 -35.21
C LEU A 38 -3.50 49.45 -36.34
N ASP A 39 -4.56 50.23 -36.65
CA ASP A 39 -5.61 49.90 -37.61
C ASP A 39 -6.01 51.06 -38.53
N ASP A 40 -5.22 52.17 -38.60
CA ASP A 40 -5.52 53.34 -39.42
C ASP A 40 -4.72 53.39 -40.74
N GLU A 41 -3.89 52.36 -40.98
CA GLU A 41 -3.05 52.24 -42.19
C GLU A 41 -2.05 53.40 -42.37
N LEU A 42 -1.69 54.07 -41.27
CA LEU A 42 -0.67 55.10 -41.23
C LEU A 42 0.58 54.60 -40.50
N SER A 43 1.75 54.96 -41.06
CA SER A 43 3.03 54.56 -40.49
C SER A 43 4.12 55.59 -40.78
N THR A 44 5.17 55.62 -40.01
CA THR A 44 6.25 56.55 -40.12
C THR A 44 7.43 55.95 -40.88
N PHE A 45 7.60 56.40 -42.13
CA PHE A 45 8.63 55.95 -43.07
C PHE A 45 9.91 56.79 -42.98
N ASP A 46 11.04 56.14 -43.04
CA ASP A 46 12.33 56.75 -43.28
C ASP A 46 12.64 56.66 -44.79
N LEU A 47 12.31 57.74 -45.52
CA LEU A 47 12.51 57.82 -46.98
C LEU A 47 14.00 57.82 -47.37
N THR A 48 14.88 58.17 -46.43
CA THR A 48 16.34 58.21 -46.64
C THR A 48 16.95 56.87 -46.95
N GLN A 49 16.25 55.74 -46.54
CA GLN A 49 16.66 54.40 -46.90
C GLN A 49 16.75 54.12 -48.39
N VAL A 50 16.05 54.92 -49.19
CA VAL A 50 16.06 54.78 -50.64
C VAL A 50 17.10 55.71 -51.32
N ASN A 51 17.75 56.58 -50.56
CA ASN A 51 18.70 57.55 -51.12
C ASN A 51 19.87 56.87 -51.85
N ASP A 52 20.56 55.94 -51.22
CA ASP A 52 21.70 55.23 -51.82
C ASP A 52 21.28 54.34 -52.99
N PRO A 53 20.22 53.48 -52.89
CA PRO A 53 19.72 52.78 -54.09
C PRO A 53 19.31 53.69 -55.24
N ALA A 54 18.66 54.82 -54.94
CA ALA A 54 18.15 55.75 -55.97
C ALA A 54 19.26 56.56 -56.68
N THR A 55 20.30 56.94 -55.95
CA THR A 55 21.46 57.66 -56.48
C THR A 55 22.52 56.73 -57.08
N GLY A 56 22.34 55.37 -56.91
CA GLY A 56 23.37 54.41 -57.28
C GLY A 56 24.65 54.51 -56.49
N SER A 57 24.57 55.12 -55.29
CA SER A 57 25.68 55.31 -54.33
C SER A 57 26.87 56.07 -55.00
N ASP A 58 26.60 56.97 -55.94
CA ASP A 58 27.63 57.72 -56.67
C ASP A 58 28.32 58.81 -55.83
N GLY A 59 27.71 59.18 -54.70
CA GLY A 59 28.22 60.13 -53.72
C GLY A 59 28.18 61.60 -54.17
N VAL A 60 27.59 61.86 -55.32
CA VAL A 60 27.46 63.24 -55.92
C VAL A 60 26.01 63.61 -56.25
N THR A 61 25.19 62.66 -56.65
CA THR A 61 23.75 62.87 -56.87
C THR A 61 23.03 63.07 -55.54
N GLN A 62 22.25 64.18 -55.47
CA GLN A 62 21.42 64.46 -54.30
C GLN A 62 19.96 64.08 -54.57
N ILE A 63 19.24 63.66 -53.55
CA ILE A 63 17.82 63.37 -53.60
C ILE A 63 17.04 64.33 -52.71
N THR A 64 15.93 64.85 -53.21
CA THR A 64 14.96 65.63 -52.43
C THR A 64 13.58 65.02 -52.66
N TRP A 65 12.86 64.77 -51.51
CA TRP A 65 11.55 64.12 -51.54
C TRP A 65 10.42 65.11 -51.44
N TYR A 66 9.32 64.87 -52.20
CA TYR A 66 8.11 65.69 -52.31
C TYR A 66 6.87 64.80 -52.21
N GLU A 67 5.81 65.30 -51.56
CA GLU A 67 4.57 64.54 -51.44
C GLU A 67 3.89 64.30 -52.81
N THR A 68 3.91 65.27 -53.65
CA THR A 68 3.28 65.21 -54.96
C THR A 68 4.16 65.88 -56.05
N PHE A 69 3.83 65.62 -57.31
CA PHE A 69 4.46 66.30 -58.46
C PHE A 69 4.21 67.84 -58.43
N ALA A 70 3.07 68.24 -57.84
CA ALA A 70 2.78 69.70 -57.72
C ALA A 70 3.71 70.37 -56.69
N ASP A 71 4.07 69.66 -55.62
CA ASP A 71 5.01 70.10 -54.59
C ASP A 71 6.43 70.19 -55.16
N GLU A 72 6.81 69.24 -56.01
CA GLU A 72 8.10 69.28 -56.68
C GLU A 72 8.18 70.53 -57.63
N LEU A 73 7.14 70.81 -58.40
CA LEU A 73 7.07 72.00 -59.22
C LEU A 73 7.09 73.29 -58.39
N GLY A 74 6.52 73.31 -57.22
CA GLY A 74 6.48 74.43 -56.29
C GLY A 74 7.73 74.58 -55.44
N ASP A 75 8.67 73.61 -55.49
CA ASP A 75 9.86 73.46 -54.65
C ASP A 75 9.52 73.47 -53.17
N ASN A 76 8.49 72.67 -52.81
CA ASN A 76 7.98 72.49 -51.46
C ASN A 76 8.32 71.10 -50.98
N PRO A 77 9.58 70.85 -50.53
CA PRO A 77 10.04 69.51 -50.17
C PRO A 77 9.50 69.02 -48.83
N ILE A 78 9.47 67.70 -48.65
CA ILE A 78 9.28 67.02 -47.33
C ILE A 78 10.42 67.45 -46.42
N VAL A 79 10.06 68.02 -45.24
CA VAL A 79 11.03 68.64 -44.32
C VAL A 79 11.79 67.63 -43.53
N THR A 80 11.13 66.47 -43.15
CA THR A 80 11.68 65.42 -42.36
C THR A 80 11.55 64.07 -43.06
N PRO A 81 12.35 63.83 -44.11
CA PRO A 81 12.26 62.59 -44.89
C PRO A 81 12.64 61.34 -44.07
N GLU A 82 13.40 61.50 -43.01
CA GLU A 82 13.77 60.45 -42.04
C GLU A 82 12.59 59.99 -41.14
N ALA A 83 11.50 60.75 -41.07
CA ALA A 83 10.33 60.48 -40.28
C ALA A 83 9.04 60.97 -40.95
N TYR A 84 8.77 60.50 -42.14
CA TYR A 84 7.60 60.85 -42.92
C TYR A 84 6.42 59.99 -42.66
N GLN A 85 5.32 60.52 -42.13
CA GLN A 85 4.08 59.76 -41.94
C GLN A 85 3.28 59.78 -43.24
N ASN A 86 2.88 58.61 -43.77
CA ASN A 86 2.02 58.55 -44.98
C ASN A 86 0.62 59.09 -44.65
N THR A 87 -0.09 59.53 -45.65
CA THR A 87 -1.46 60.07 -45.56
C THR A 87 -2.51 59.14 -46.15
N VAL A 88 -2.10 58.13 -46.89
CA VAL A 88 -2.91 57.09 -47.50
C VAL A 88 -2.03 55.87 -47.82
N THR A 89 -2.60 54.70 -47.94
CA THR A 89 -1.87 53.50 -48.39
C THR A 89 -2.55 52.86 -49.59
N PRO A 90 -1.83 52.48 -50.67
CA PRO A 90 -0.45 52.92 -50.96
C PRO A 90 -0.37 54.42 -51.33
N GLN A 91 0.73 55.09 -50.95
CA GLN A 91 1.01 56.45 -51.28
C GLN A 91 2.24 56.54 -52.22
N THR A 92 2.17 57.36 -53.32
CA THR A 92 3.32 57.57 -54.16
C THR A 92 3.97 58.93 -53.83
N ILE A 93 5.25 58.91 -53.53
CA ILE A 93 6.13 60.00 -53.19
C ILE A 93 7.04 60.29 -54.41
N ILE A 94 7.34 61.52 -54.69
CA ILE A 94 8.23 61.96 -55.79
C ILE A 94 9.62 62.27 -55.25
N GLY A 95 10.62 61.61 -55.79
CA GLY A 95 12.03 61.93 -55.54
C GLY A 95 12.63 62.69 -56.69
N ARG A 96 13.25 63.85 -56.43
CA ARG A 96 14.04 64.60 -57.36
C ARG A 96 15.51 64.33 -57.20
N LEU A 97 16.10 63.60 -58.13
CA LEU A 97 17.53 63.40 -58.21
C LEU A 97 18.16 64.64 -58.91
N GLU A 98 19.19 65.18 -58.31
CA GLU A 98 19.91 66.34 -58.84
C GLU A 98 21.42 66.10 -58.88
N SER A 99 22.03 66.21 -60.06
CA SER A 99 23.47 66.08 -60.24
C SER A 99 24.21 67.31 -59.71
N GLU A 100 25.53 67.24 -59.59
CA GLU A 100 26.42 68.36 -59.16
C GLU A 100 26.22 69.62 -59.98
N PHE A 101 25.81 69.47 -61.23
CA PHE A 101 25.59 70.62 -62.15
C PHE A 101 24.11 70.99 -62.33
N GLY A 102 23.22 70.42 -61.48
CA GLY A 102 21.80 70.76 -61.46
C GLY A 102 20.92 70.09 -62.50
N CYS A 103 21.41 69.04 -63.19
CA CYS A 103 20.57 68.19 -64.06
C CYS A 103 19.65 67.33 -63.19
N ARG A 104 18.37 67.20 -63.54
CA ARG A 104 17.33 66.60 -62.69
C ARG A 104 16.65 65.45 -63.41
N THR A 105 16.37 64.38 -62.62
CA THR A 105 15.52 63.25 -62.97
C THR A 105 14.52 62.98 -61.81
N LEU A 106 13.27 62.71 -62.19
CA LEU A 106 12.25 62.34 -61.18
C LEU A 106 12.11 60.86 -61.10
N ILE A 107 12.05 60.38 -59.88
CA ILE A 107 11.76 58.99 -59.57
C ILE A 107 10.49 58.90 -58.70
N THR A 108 9.91 57.69 -58.60
CA THR A 108 8.75 57.46 -57.78
C THR A 108 9.10 56.45 -56.70
N LEU A 109 8.61 56.72 -55.50
CA LEU A 109 8.68 55.79 -54.32
C LEU A 109 7.25 55.51 -53.89
N THR A 110 6.88 54.20 -53.83
CA THR A 110 5.60 53.77 -53.29
C THR A 110 5.75 53.38 -51.87
N LEU A 111 4.98 54.01 -50.99
CA LEU A 111 4.87 53.67 -49.58
C LEU A 111 3.63 52.80 -49.38
N THR A 112 3.77 51.64 -48.80
CA THR A 112 2.65 50.70 -48.51
C THR A 112 2.67 50.32 -47.07
N VAL A 113 1.59 50.59 -46.34
CA VAL A 113 1.36 50.07 -44.98
C VAL A 113 0.61 48.76 -45.10
N LEU A 114 1.15 47.74 -44.45
CA LEU A 114 0.57 46.41 -44.36
C LEU A 114 -0.21 46.30 -43.02
N PRO A 115 -1.46 45.81 -43.05
CA PRO A 115 -2.23 45.65 -41.81
C PRO A 115 -1.62 44.61 -40.91
N ASN A 116 -1.61 44.86 -39.61
CA ASN A 116 -1.27 43.86 -38.59
C ASN A 116 -2.32 42.75 -38.57
N PRO A 117 -1.96 41.51 -38.18
CA PRO A 117 -2.93 40.47 -37.92
C PRO A 117 -3.94 40.89 -36.85
N THR A 118 -5.19 40.45 -37.01
CA THR A 118 -6.30 40.72 -36.08
C THR A 118 -6.77 39.43 -35.35
N PRO A 119 -5.90 38.79 -34.55
CA PRO A 119 -6.20 37.54 -33.86
C PRO A 119 -7.22 37.75 -32.75
N ASN A 120 -7.70 36.61 -32.18
CA ASN A 120 -8.42 36.62 -30.91
C ASN A 120 -7.47 37.03 -29.76
N LEU A 121 -7.64 38.21 -29.19
CA LEU A 121 -6.79 38.76 -28.13
C LEU A 121 -7.07 38.16 -26.74
N SER A 122 -8.10 37.34 -26.61
CA SER A 122 -8.52 36.72 -25.34
C SER A 122 -8.88 35.26 -25.58
N PRO A 123 -7.92 34.42 -25.98
CA PRO A 123 -8.17 32.98 -26.10
C PRO A 123 -8.51 32.40 -24.74
N THR A 124 -9.30 31.30 -24.72
CA THR A 124 -9.52 30.56 -23.50
C THR A 124 -8.20 29.92 -23.03
N PRO A 125 -7.97 29.76 -21.71
CA PRO A 125 -6.78 29.09 -21.22
C PRO A 125 -6.57 27.72 -21.85
N LEU A 126 -5.33 27.30 -21.99
CA LEU A 126 -4.99 25.91 -22.34
C LEU A 126 -4.82 25.14 -21.06
N GLU A 127 -5.77 24.25 -20.79
CA GLU A 127 -5.84 23.46 -19.55
C GLU A 127 -5.39 22.04 -19.80
N VAL A 128 -4.54 21.50 -18.91
CA VAL A 128 -4.12 20.09 -18.89
C VAL A 128 -4.11 19.58 -17.46
N CYS A 129 -4.37 18.29 -17.29
CA CYS A 129 -4.19 17.66 -15.98
C CYS A 129 -2.70 17.59 -15.61
N ASP A 130 -2.42 17.63 -14.33
CA ASP A 130 -1.07 17.37 -13.81
C ASP A 130 -0.61 15.97 -14.25
N ASP A 131 0.67 15.80 -14.48
CA ASP A 131 1.26 14.53 -14.93
C ASP A 131 2.49 14.15 -14.10
N ASP A 132 3.05 12.96 -14.35
CA ASP A 132 4.22 12.44 -13.63
C ASP A 132 5.53 12.58 -14.42
N LEU A 133 5.54 13.35 -15.52
CA LEU A 133 6.70 13.45 -16.42
C LEU A 133 7.95 13.97 -15.71
N ASN A 134 7.78 14.74 -14.64
CA ASN A 134 8.88 15.23 -13.80
C ASN A 134 9.09 14.39 -12.53
N GLY A 135 8.37 13.26 -12.36
CA GLY A 135 8.51 12.33 -11.26
C GLY A 135 7.61 12.59 -10.04
N THR A 136 6.73 13.59 -10.10
CA THR A 136 5.71 13.88 -9.09
C THR A 136 4.39 14.29 -9.74
N PHE A 137 3.28 13.85 -9.16
CA PHE A 137 1.93 14.14 -9.70
C PHE A 137 1.30 15.44 -9.20
N ASP A 138 1.91 16.17 -8.30
CA ASP A 138 1.30 17.33 -7.65
C ASP A 138 2.27 18.52 -7.62
N ASP A 139 3.10 18.64 -8.65
CA ASP A 139 4.08 19.72 -8.74
C ASP A 139 3.59 20.91 -9.57
N GLY A 140 2.43 20.79 -10.23
CA GLY A 140 1.86 21.82 -11.10
C GLY A 140 2.64 22.00 -12.38
N ILE A 141 3.45 21.02 -12.80
CA ILE A 141 4.23 21.02 -14.03
C ILE A 141 3.70 19.95 -14.96
N SER A 142 3.32 20.34 -16.17
CA SER A 142 2.77 19.42 -17.16
C SER A 142 3.16 19.83 -18.57
N THR A 143 2.83 19.03 -19.56
CA THR A 143 3.20 19.24 -20.96
C THR A 143 2.01 19.68 -21.79
N PHE A 144 2.14 20.82 -22.48
CA PHE A 144 1.12 21.47 -23.26
C PHE A 144 1.40 21.35 -24.77
N THR A 145 0.41 20.98 -25.53
CA THR A 145 0.43 21.11 -27.01
C THR A 145 -0.02 22.51 -27.39
N LEU A 146 0.92 23.49 -27.42
CA LEU A 146 0.59 24.89 -27.65
C LEU A 146 -0.19 25.10 -28.95
N THR A 147 0.11 24.33 -30.01
CA THR A 147 -0.54 24.39 -31.30
C THR A 147 -2.03 24.05 -31.32
N ASP A 148 -2.56 23.44 -30.22
CA ASP A 148 -4.01 23.20 -30.09
C ASP A 148 -4.80 24.52 -30.01
N LYS A 149 -4.13 25.64 -29.66
CA LYS A 149 -4.71 26.97 -29.57
C LYS A 149 -4.58 27.80 -30.85
N ASP A 150 -3.79 27.35 -31.83
CA ASP A 150 -3.56 28.11 -33.06
C ASP A 150 -4.86 28.54 -33.77
N ALA A 151 -5.81 27.60 -33.90
CA ALA A 151 -7.08 27.89 -34.59
C ALA A 151 -7.94 28.93 -33.87
N GLU A 152 -7.97 28.88 -32.52
CA GLU A 152 -8.69 29.83 -31.67
C GLU A 152 -8.03 31.22 -31.72
N ILE A 153 -6.68 31.25 -31.65
CA ILE A 153 -5.89 32.48 -31.67
C ILE A 153 -6.00 33.15 -33.05
N ILE A 154 -5.80 32.40 -34.14
CA ILE A 154 -5.88 32.91 -35.53
C ILE A 154 -7.28 33.43 -35.88
N ALA A 155 -8.33 32.88 -35.24
CA ALA A 155 -9.73 33.27 -35.44
C ALA A 155 -10.19 33.24 -36.92
N GLY A 156 -9.59 32.37 -37.73
CA GLY A 156 -9.90 32.20 -39.16
C GLY A 156 -9.26 33.22 -40.11
N GLU A 157 -8.34 34.05 -39.63
CA GLU A 157 -7.59 34.97 -40.46
C GLU A 157 -6.66 34.20 -41.43
N PRO A 158 -6.67 34.50 -42.74
CA PRO A 158 -5.84 33.81 -43.72
C PRO A 158 -4.38 34.31 -43.71
N ASP A 159 -3.47 33.47 -44.17
CA ASP A 159 -2.07 33.80 -44.44
C ASP A 159 -1.30 34.33 -43.21
N VAL A 160 -1.63 33.83 -42.01
CA VAL A 160 -0.94 34.11 -40.75
C VAL A 160 -0.38 32.84 -40.15
N SER A 161 0.73 32.99 -39.41
CA SER A 161 1.39 31.93 -38.68
C SER A 161 1.53 32.33 -37.21
N VAL A 162 1.68 31.33 -36.29
CA VAL A 162 1.83 31.54 -34.85
C VAL A 162 3.15 31.00 -34.38
N LEU A 163 3.87 31.76 -33.58
CA LEU A 163 5.04 31.33 -32.81
C LEU A 163 4.85 31.71 -31.36
N TYR A 164 5.28 30.82 -30.46
CA TYR A 164 5.10 31.00 -29.01
C TYR A 164 6.42 31.39 -28.35
N TYR A 165 6.36 32.25 -27.33
CA TYR A 165 7.51 32.74 -26.57
C TYR A 165 7.21 32.75 -25.07
N ALA A 166 8.27 32.55 -24.24
CA ALA A 166 8.13 32.56 -22.81
C ALA A 166 7.91 33.94 -22.19
N THR A 167 8.33 35.00 -22.89
CA THR A 167 8.24 36.40 -22.41
C THR A 167 7.72 37.32 -23.48
N LEU A 168 7.07 38.42 -23.06
CA LEU A 168 6.58 39.45 -23.97
C LEU A 168 7.72 40.04 -24.78
N ASP A 169 8.85 40.40 -24.17
CA ASP A 169 10.00 40.97 -24.85
C ASP A 169 10.54 40.05 -25.97
N ALA A 170 10.60 38.74 -25.71
CA ALA A 170 11.04 37.79 -26.73
C ALA A 170 10.05 37.69 -27.91
N ALA A 171 8.75 37.76 -27.62
CA ALA A 171 7.70 37.78 -28.64
C ALA A 171 7.72 39.07 -29.47
N GLU A 172 7.93 40.24 -28.85
CA GLU A 172 8.06 41.54 -29.52
C GLU A 172 9.27 41.58 -30.46
N LEU A 173 10.41 41.10 -29.96
CA LEU A 173 11.65 41.09 -30.74
C LEU A 173 11.68 40.00 -31.82
N GLY A 174 10.87 38.93 -31.67
CA GLY A 174 10.86 37.78 -32.58
C GLY A 174 12.23 37.12 -32.70
N ILE A 175 12.95 36.95 -31.56
CA ILE A 175 14.33 36.45 -31.55
C ILE A 175 14.33 34.98 -31.99
N ALA A 176 14.96 34.73 -33.13
CA ALA A 176 15.08 33.38 -33.67
C ALA A 176 15.84 32.45 -32.68
N GLY A 177 15.29 31.26 -32.41
CA GLY A 177 15.84 30.26 -31.50
C GLY A 177 15.43 30.42 -30.04
N THR A 178 14.51 31.37 -29.76
CA THR A 178 13.87 31.52 -28.43
C THR A 178 12.40 31.10 -28.42
N GLU A 179 11.93 30.62 -29.56
CA GLU A 179 10.57 30.11 -29.72
C GLU A 179 10.35 28.86 -28.83
N LEU A 180 9.19 28.77 -28.21
CA LEU A 180 8.75 27.59 -27.52
C LEU A 180 8.33 26.52 -28.52
N LEU A 181 8.88 25.35 -28.38
CA LEU A 181 8.50 24.19 -29.18
C LEU A 181 7.21 23.55 -28.61
N SER A 182 6.35 23.08 -29.50
CA SER A 182 5.20 22.25 -29.10
C SER A 182 5.54 20.78 -29.31
N PRO A 183 5.39 19.87 -28.29
CA PRO A 183 4.88 20.16 -26.94
C PRO A 183 5.85 20.95 -26.06
N TYR A 184 5.30 21.73 -25.12
CA TYR A 184 6.02 22.60 -24.19
C TYR A 184 5.71 22.23 -22.74
N THR A 185 6.72 22.09 -21.90
CA THR A 185 6.54 21.90 -20.44
C THR A 185 6.63 23.24 -19.75
N ASN A 186 5.61 23.60 -18.94
CA ASN A 186 5.63 24.86 -18.19
C ASN A 186 6.78 24.89 -17.18
N THR A 187 7.27 26.10 -16.91
CA THR A 187 8.38 26.35 -15.96
C THR A 187 7.93 27.03 -14.69
N THR A 188 6.71 27.55 -14.68
CA THR A 188 6.05 28.13 -13.51
C THR A 188 4.91 27.22 -13.11
N PRO A 189 4.91 26.67 -11.88
CA PRO A 189 3.89 25.74 -11.42
C PRO A 189 2.47 26.32 -11.46
N VAL A 190 1.49 25.46 -11.72
CA VAL A 190 0.05 25.69 -11.69
C VAL A 190 -0.46 26.61 -12.80
N SER A 191 0.12 27.80 -12.99
CA SER A 191 -0.28 28.71 -14.06
C SER A 191 0.92 29.47 -14.60
N GLN A 192 0.98 29.58 -15.93
CA GLN A 192 2.01 30.33 -16.66
C GLN A 192 1.40 31.07 -17.84
N ILE A 193 1.82 32.32 -18.07
CA ILE A 193 1.47 33.03 -19.31
C ILE A 193 2.61 32.84 -20.30
N VAL A 194 2.28 32.43 -21.53
CA VAL A 194 3.14 32.44 -22.68
C VAL A 194 2.55 33.41 -23.73
N TYR A 195 3.36 33.83 -24.67
CA TYR A 195 2.97 34.85 -25.63
C TYR A 195 2.99 34.28 -27.06
N ALA A 196 1.83 34.26 -27.69
CA ALA A 196 1.67 33.90 -29.09
C ALA A 196 1.92 35.12 -29.96
N ARG A 197 2.95 35.09 -30.81
CA ARG A 197 3.20 36.06 -31.84
C ARG A 197 2.50 35.58 -33.11
N VAL A 198 1.40 36.23 -33.48
CA VAL A 198 0.67 35.98 -34.72
C VAL A 198 1.24 36.93 -35.76
N PHE A 199 1.80 36.40 -36.82
CA PHE A 199 2.46 37.21 -37.83
C PHE A 199 2.03 36.80 -39.23
N ARG A 200 2.08 37.79 -40.14
CA ARG A 200 1.79 37.60 -41.56
C ARG A 200 3.10 37.44 -42.33
N ASP A 201 3.19 36.41 -43.16
CA ASP A 201 4.31 36.26 -44.09
C ASP A 201 4.29 37.39 -45.11
N VAL A 202 5.28 38.28 -45.02
CA VAL A 202 5.50 39.39 -45.93
C VAL A 202 6.76 39.13 -46.78
N PRO A 203 6.95 39.87 -47.90
CA PRO A 203 8.14 39.69 -48.73
C PRO A 203 9.45 39.72 -47.91
N PRO A 204 10.49 38.95 -48.30
CA PRO A 204 11.67 38.69 -47.49
C PRO A 204 12.54 39.89 -47.11
N SER A 205 12.21 41.07 -47.55
CA SER A 205 12.92 42.32 -47.23
C SER A 205 12.32 43.11 -46.05
N ILE A 206 11.26 42.60 -45.41
CA ILE A 206 10.50 43.33 -44.41
C ILE A 206 10.36 42.47 -43.15
N LEU A 207 10.40 43.10 -41.97
CA LEU A 207 10.02 42.44 -40.74
C LEU A 207 8.53 42.09 -40.76
N PRO A 208 8.11 40.84 -40.44
CA PRO A 208 6.70 40.45 -40.49
C PRO A 208 5.85 41.32 -39.57
N CYS A 209 4.70 41.79 -40.11
CA CYS A 209 3.68 42.41 -39.28
C CYS A 209 3.11 41.40 -38.29
N TYR A 210 2.95 41.78 -37.04
CA TYR A 210 2.55 40.85 -36.01
C TYR A 210 1.65 41.48 -34.95
N THR A 211 0.90 40.62 -34.29
CA THR A 211 0.15 40.94 -33.06
C THR A 211 0.48 39.90 -31.99
N ILE A 212 0.63 40.35 -30.76
CA ILE A 212 0.93 39.46 -29.63
C ILE A 212 -0.31 39.18 -28.83
N VAL A 213 -0.53 37.90 -28.55
CA VAL A 213 -1.66 37.40 -27.78
C VAL A 213 -1.12 36.67 -26.54
N PRO A 214 -1.49 37.08 -25.32
CA PRO A 214 -1.18 36.30 -24.13
C PRO A 214 -2.04 35.03 -24.10
N LEU A 215 -1.42 33.88 -23.83
CA LEU A 215 -2.08 32.59 -23.62
C LEU A 215 -1.75 32.09 -22.22
N GLU A 216 -2.76 31.88 -21.41
CA GLU A 216 -2.63 31.27 -20.11
C GLU A 216 -2.60 29.75 -20.25
N LEU A 217 -1.59 29.13 -19.65
CA LEU A 217 -1.46 27.68 -19.46
C LEU A 217 -1.86 27.37 -18.04
N ILE A 218 -2.76 26.41 -17.82
CA ILE A 218 -3.23 26.02 -16.49
C ILE A 218 -3.03 24.51 -16.31
N VAL A 219 -2.33 24.13 -15.24
CA VAL A 219 -2.22 22.75 -14.79
C VAL A 219 -3.30 22.49 -13.74
N ILE A 220 -4.19 21.56 -14.05
CA ILE A 220 -5.28 21.16 -13.17
C ILE A 220 -4.77 20.05 -12.26
N ALA A 221 -4.90 20.24 -10.93
CA ALA A 221 -4.55 19.23 -9.95
C ALA A 221 -5.38 17.94 -10.14
N LEU A 222 -4.74 16.80 -9.96
CA LEU A 222 -5.41 15.50 -9.99
C LEU A 222 -6.27 15.30 -8.72
N PRO A 223 -7.23 14.34 -8.74
CA PRO A 223 -7.91 13.88 -7.54
C PRO A 223 -6.90 13.46 -6.47
N ASP A 224 -7.18 13.79 -5.21
CA ASP A 224 -6.35 13.40 -4.07
C ASP A 224 -6.62 11.93 -3.71
N ALA A 225 -6.03 11.01 -4.47
CA ALA A 225 -6.11 9.58 -4.18
C ALA A 225 -4.76 9.09 -3.64
N PRO A 226 -4.77 8.15 -2.68
CA PRO A 226 -3.54 7.61 -2.13
C PRO A 226 -2.69 6.96 -3.24
N THR A 227 -1.39 7.07 -3.10
CA THR A 227 -0.46 6.29 -3.93
C THR A 227 -0.59 4.80 -3.57
N SER A 228 -0.17 3.92 -4.47
CA SER A 228 -0.26 2.45 -4.29
C SER A 228 0.34 1.93 -2.97
N ASP A 229 1.28 2.65 -2.36
CA ASP A 229 1.93 2.26 -1.11
C ASP A 229 1.03 2.45 0.14
N PHE A 230 -0.14 3.09 0.00
CA PHE A 230 -1.08 3.39 1.09
C PHE A 230 -2.41 2.63 0.99
N ILE A 231 -2.61 1.83 -0.03
CA ILE A 231 -3.78 0.94 -0.14
C ILE A 231 -3.32 -0.44 0.26
N ASP A 232 -3.85 -0.93 1.39
CA ASP A 232 -3.51 -2.26 1.88
C ASP A 232 -3.90 -3.34 0.87
N PRO A 233 -3.09 -4.39 0.72
CA PRO A 233 -3.46 -5.55 -0.08
C PRO A 233 -4.75 -6.17 0.42
N MET A 234 -5.60 -6.63 -0.49
CA MET A 234 -6.76 -7.43 -0.14
C MET A 234 -6.35 -8.90 -0.05
N PHE A 235 -6.75 -9.54 1.03
CA PHE A 235 -6.42 -10.92 1.31
C PHE A 235 -7.69 -11.76 1.48
N VAL A 236 -7.73 -12.93 0.85
CA VAL A 236 -8.76 -13.95 1.06
C VAL A 236 -8.11 -15.34 1.10
N CYS A 237 -8.73 -16.27 1.80
CA CYS A 237 -8.30 -17.67 1.81
C CYS A 237 -9.06 -18.44 0.72
N ASP A 238 -8.35 -19.36 0.05
CA ASP A 238 -8.92 -20.28 -0.92
C ASP A 238 -9.77 -21.34 -0.19
N ASP A 239 -11.10 -21.26 -0.33
CA ASP A 239 -12.06 -22.09 0.41
C ASP A 239 -12.47 -23.40 -0.29
N ASP A 240 -12.10 -23.56 -1.57
CA ASP A 240 -12.46 -24.75 -2.35
C ASP A 240 -11.26 -25.48 -2.99
N GLY A 241 -10.05 -24.96 -2.83
CA GLY A 241 -8.79 -25.57 -3.26
C GLY A 241 -8.49 -25.36 -4.75
N ASP A 242 -9.09 -24.37 -5.39
CA ASP A 242 -8.87 -24.02 -6.79
C ASP A 242 -7.76 -22.98 -7.01
N ALA A 243 -7.10 -22.54 -5.93
CA ALA A 243 -6.07 -21.50 -5.86
C ALA A 243 -6.59 -20.12 -6.30
N GLN A 244 -7.88 -19.84 -6.15
CA GLN A 244 -8.48 -18.56 -6.42
C GLN A 244 -9.29 -18.07 -5.22
N GLY A 245 -9.55 -16.76 -5.18
CA GLY A 245 -10.41 -16.16 -4.16
C GLY A 245 -11.41 -15.21 -4.80
N VAL A 246 -12.52 -14.96 -4.12
CA VAL A 246 -13.54 -13.99 -4.52
C VAL A 246 -13.33 -12.70 -3.73
N PHE A 247 -13.02 -11.61 -4.42
CA PHE A 247 -12.71 -10.30 -3.84
C PHE A 247 -13.84 -9.31 -4.10
N ASP A 248 -14.24 -8.58 -3.08
CA ASP A 248 -15.06 -7.38 -3.22
C ASP A 248 -14.13 -6.16 -3.25
N LEU A 249 -13.73 -5.76 -4.47
CA LEU A 249 -12.79 -4.65 -4.68
C LEU A 249 -13.31 -3.32 -4.13
N THR A 250 -14.65 -3.17 -4.03
CA THR A 250 -15.28 -1.92 -3.58
C THR A 250 -15.06 -1.64 -2.09
N GLN A 251 -14.53 -2.61 -1.33
CA GLN A 251 -14.11 -2.37 0.05
C GLN A 251 -12.98 -1.33 0.15
N ASN A 252 -12.22 -1.14 -0.92
CA ASN A 252 -11.17 -0.12 -1.00
C ASN A 252 -11.69 1.27 -1.44
N ASP A 253 -12.95 1.41 -1.90
CA ASP A 253 -13.52 2.69 -2.32
C ASP A 253 -13.34 3.83 -1.29
N PRO A 254 -13.59 3.61 0.03
CA PRO A 254 -13.39 4.65 1.02
C PRO A 254 -11.94 5.13 1.15
N PHE A 255 -10.98 4.22 0.95
CA PHE A 255 -9.55 4.56 1.00
C PHE A 255 -9.13 5.34 -0.25
N VAL A 256 -9.63 4.92 -1.43
CA VAL A 256 -9.37 5.59 -2.71
C VAL A 256 -9.95 6.99 -2.73
N LEU A 257 -11.17 7.17 -2.21
CA LEU A 257 -11.85 8.46 -2.16
C LEU A 257 -11.27 9.39 -1.08
N GLY A 258 -10.78 8.83 0.02
CA GLY A 258 -10.26 9.59 1.15
C GLY A 258 -11.32 10.49 1.79
N THR A 259 -11.03 11.79 1.92
CA THR A 259 -11.94 12.78 2.51
C THR A 259 -12.73 13.59 1.49
N GLN A 260 -12.64 13.26 0.20
CA GLN A 260 -13.28 13.96 -0.90
C GLN A 260 -14.78 13.66 -0.96
N ASP A 261 -15.59 14.61 -1.49
CA ASP A 261 -17.03 14.40 -1.65
C ASP A 261 -17.31 13.48 -2.85
N PRO A 262 -17.94 12.32 -2.66
CA PRO A 262 -18.23 11.38 -3.75
C PRO A 262 -19.04 11.98 -4.91
N ILE A 263 -19.75 13.08 -4.70
CA ILE A 263 -20.59 13.72 -5.72
C ILE A 263 -19.76 14.36 -6.85
N ASP A 264 -18.50 14.69 -6.55
CA ASP A 264 -17.58 15.35 -7.49
C ASP A 264 -16.83 14.34 -8.39
N PHE A 265 -17.05 13.03 -8.19
CA PHE A 265 -16.33 11.97 -8.88
C PHE A 265 -17.25 11.02 -9.64
N ALA A 266 -16.73 10.49 -10.74
CA ALA A 266 -17.31 9.34 -11.41
C ALA A 266 -17.25 8.10 -10.49
N PRO A 267 -18.12 7.08 -10.70
CA PRO A 267 -17.97 5.82 -9.99
C PRO A 267 -16.56 5.26 -10.13
N ILE A 268 -15.94 4.87 -9.01
CA ILE A 268 -14.61 4.27 -9.00
C ILE A 268 -14.62 3.03 -9.90
N THR A 269 -13.61 2.90 -10.74
CA THR A 269 -13.48 1.80 -11.69
C THR A 269 -12.17 1.04 -11.50
N TYR A 270 -12.24 -0.27 -11.71
CA TYR A 270 -11.16 -1.21 -11.46
C TYR A 270 -10.71 -1.89 -12.74
N TYR A 271 -9.40 -2.17 -12.85
CA TYR A 271 -8.77 -2.73 -14.05
C TYR A 271 -7.70 -3.76 -13.68
N THR A 272 -7.49 -4.71 -14.58
CA THR A 272 -6.43 -5.72 -14.44
C THR A 272 -5.10 -5.31 -15.06
N ALA A 273 -5.06 -4.18 -15.77
CA ALA A 273 -3.85 -3.64 -16.38
C ALA A 273 -3.81 -2.12 -16.28
N LEU A 274 -2.61 -1.54 -16.07
CA LEU A 274 -2.39 -0.10 -16.03
C LEU A 274 -2.85 0.59 -17.33
N ALA A 275 -2.55 -0.01 -18.49
CA ALA A 275 -2.92 0.56 -19.77
C ALA A 275 -4.45 0.70 -19.95
N ASP A 276 -5.23 -0.26 -19.42
CA ASP A 276 -6.69 -0.21 -19.44
C ASP A 276 -7.22 0.87 -18.48
N ALA A 277 -6.59 1.03 -17.31
CA ALA A 277 -6.92 2.08 -16.36
C ALA A 277 -6.62 3.47 -16.95
N GLN A 278 -5.52 3.64 -17.68
CA GLN A 278 -5.17 4.87 -18.39
C GLN A 278 -6.18 5.17 -19.50
N ALA A 279 -6.58 4.14 -20.24
CA ALA A 279 -7.57 4.28 -21.31
C ALA A 279 -9.02 4.41 -20.79
N GLY A 280 -9.28 4.06 -19.52
CA GLY A 280 -10.62 4.02 -18.95
C GLY A 280 -11.47 2.84 -19.43
N THR A 281 -10.89 1.87 -20.14
CA THR A 281 -11.62 0.73 -20.73
C THR A 281 -10.65 -0.38 -21.19
N PRO A 282 -11.01 -1.70 -21.06
CA PRO A 282 -12.22 -2.20 -20.39
C PRO A 282 -12.04 -2.26 -18.87
N SER A 283 -13.07 -1.89 -18.11
CA SER A 283 -13.09 -2.02 -16.65
C SER A 283 -13.60 -3.40 -16.22
N ILE A 284 -13.31 -3.78 -14.96
CA ILE A 284 -13.87 -4.99 -14.32
C ILE A 284 -15.38 -4.79 -14.16
N GLY A 285 -16.16 -5.66 -14.80
CA GLY A 285 -17.62 -5.52 -14.88
C GLY A 285 -18.37 -5.81 -13.57
N VAL A 286 -17.80 -6.64 -12.68
CA VAL A 286 -18.40 -7.02 -11.38
C VAL A 286 -17.32 -6.89 -10.30
N PRO A 287 -17.04 -5.68 -9.82
CA PRO A 287 -15.97 -5.46 -8.83
C PRO A 287 -16.31 -6.03 -7.45
N THR A 288 -17.61 -6.22 -7.12
CA THR A 288 -18.07 -6.79 -5.83
C THR A 288 -17.88 -8.30 -5.71
N ALA A 289 -17.51 -8.99 -6.79
CA ALA A 289 -17.27 -10.43 -6.80
C ALA A 289 -16.23 -10.78 -7.88
N PHE A 290 -15.06 -10.23 -7.75
CA PHE A 290 -13.96 -10.47 -8.69
C PHE A 290 -13.17 -11.71 -8.28
N VAL A 291 -13.11 -12.70 -9.18
CA VAL A 291 -12.36 -13.96 -8.98
C VAL A 291 -10.92 -13.78 -9.45
N SER A 292 -9.95 -14.10 -8.60
CA SER A 292 -8.53 -13.97 -8.92
C SER A 292 -7.67 -14.98 -8.16
N ALA A 293 -6.59 -15.42 -8.78
CA ALA A 293 -5.51 -16.19 -8.13
C ALA A 293 -4.43 -15.32 -7.47
N GLY A 294 -4.68 -13.99 -7.36
CA GLY A 294 -3.71 -13.00 -6.90
C GLY A 294 -3.11 -12.23 -8.06
N GLN A 295 -3.25 -10.91 -8.04
CA GLN A 295 -2.70 -9.98 -9.02
C GLN A 295 -2.82 -8.54 -8.52
N THR A 296 -2.10 -7.62 -9.15
CA THR A 296 -2.29 -6.20 -8.94
C THR A 296 -3.57 -5.72 -9.62
N ILE A 297 -4.39 -4.96 -8.92
CA ILE A 297 -5.58 -4.26 -9.42
C ILE A 297 -5.25 -2.78 -9.52
N TRP A 298 -5.58 -2.19 -10.66
CA TRP A 298 -5.49 -0.76 -10.90
C TRP A 298 -6.83 -0.12 -10.69
N VAL A 299 -6.88 0.98 -9.95
CA VAL A 299 -8.09 1.71 -9.62
C VAL A 299 -8.00 3.13 -10.16
N ARG A 300 -9.06 3.60 -10.85
CA ARG A 300 -9.15 4.94 -11.42
C ARG A 300 -10.21 5.75 -10.68
N LEU A 301 -9.79 6.90 -10.15
CA LEU A 301 -10.64 7.93 -9.59
C LEU A 301 -10.65 9.13 -10.56
N GLU A 302 -11.81 9.48 -11.12
CA GLU A 302 -11.96 10.51 -12.13
C GLU A 302 -12.89 11.61 -11.64
N SER A 303 -12.46 12.88 -11.77
CA SER A 303 -13.25 14.04 -11.40
C SER A 303 -14.31 14.33 -12.46
N LEU A 304 -15.56 14.50 -12.06
CA LEU A 304 -16.67 14.95 -12.92
C LEU A 304 -16.60 16.44 -13.26
N VAL A 305 -15.76 17.19 -12.54
CA VAL A 305 -15.63 18.65 -12.71
C VAL A 305 -14.54 19.01 -13.71
N THR A 306 -13.45 18.26 -13.70
CA THR A 306 -12.22 18.57 -14.46
C THR A 306 -11.87 17.54 -15.51
N ASP A 307 -12.54 16.38 -15.51
CA ASP A 307 -12.21 15.19 -16.29
C ASP A 307 -10.78 14.62 -16.02
N CYS A 308 -10.06 15.20 -15.05
CA CYS A 308 -8.78 14.69 -14.61
C CYS A 308 -8.96 13.45 -13.75
N TYR A 309 -8.03 12.50 -13.84
CA TYR A 309 -8.09 11.25 -13.09
C TYR A 309 -6.76 10.89 -12.46
N ARG A 310 -6.84 10.14 -11.36
CA ARG A 310 -5.69 9.52 -10.73
C ARG A 310 -5.83 8.01 -10.75
N ILE A 311 -4.70 7.33 -10.95
CA ILE A 311 -4.63 5.87 -10.90
C ILE A 311 -3.80 5.48 -9.70
N SER A 312 -4.34 4.56 -8.90
CA SER A 312 -3.67 3.89 -7.80
C SER A 312 -3.70 2.38 -8.05
N SER A 313 -3.02 1.60 -7.22
CA SER A 313 -3.07 0.15 -7.31
C SER A 313 -2.95 -0.49 -5.93
N PHE A 314 -3.46 -1.72 -5.83
CA PHE A 314 -3.29 -2.60 -4.68
C PHE A 314 -3.22 -4.04 -5.15
N ASP A 315 -2.65 -4.90 -4.31
CA ASP A 315 -2.49 -6.30 -4.64
C ASP A 315 -3.62 -7.16 -4.05
N LEU A 316 -4.04 -8.15 -4.80
CA LEU A 316 -4.87 -9.25 -4.33
C LEU A 316 -3.97 -10.41 -3.94
N GLN A 317 -4.22 -10.99 -2.77
CA GLN A 317 -3.48 -12.12 -2.26
C GLN A 317 -4.45 -13.24 -1.89
N VAL A 318 -4.15 -14.46 -2.30
CA VAL A 318 -4.91 -15.66 -1.97
C VAL A 318 -4.05 -16.54 -1.09
N GLY A 319 -4.51 -16.79 0.13
CA GLY A 319 -3.86 -17.67 1.07
C GLY A 319 -4.42 -19.09 1.00
N VAL A 320 -3.68 -20.05 1.51
CA VAL A 320 -4.07 -21.45 1.56
C VAL A 320 -4.36 -21.84 3.00
N PHE A 321 -5.50 -22.49 3.25
CA PHE A 321 -5.81 -23.02 4.57
C PHE A 321 -4.75 -24.03 5.01
N PRO A 322 -4.28 -23.97 6.27
CA PRO A 322 -3.38 -24.99 6.79
C PRO A 322 -4.03 -26.36 6.73
N THR A 323 -3.30 -27.35 6.22
CA THR A 323 -3.73 -28.75 6.31
C THR A 323 -3.40 -29.25 7.70
N ILE A 324 -4.43 -29.59 8.49
CA ILE A 324 -4.29 -29.99 9.89
C ILE A 324 -4.77 -31.42 10.13
N GLY A 325 -4.23 -32.01 11.20
CA GLY A 325 -4.73 -33.25 11.80
C GLY A 325 -5.67 -32.97 12.96
N SER A 326 -6.20 -34.02 13.56
CA SER A 326 -6.89 -33.95 14.86
C SER A 326 -5.87 -34.16 15.98
N GLY A 327 -6.03 -33.44 17.10
CA GLY A 327 -5.33 -33.78 18.34
C GLY A 327 -5.86 -35.06 18.92
N ASP A 328 -5.01 -35.78 19.66
CA ASP A 328 -5.43 -36.93 20.49
C ASP A 328 -6.08 -36.45 21.79
N ASP A 329 -7.05 -37.22 22.30
CA ASP A 329 -7.61 -36.94 23.61
C ASP A 329 -6.54 -37.16 24.70
N LEU A 330 -6.42 -36.21 25.63
CA LEU A 330 -5.46 -36.26 26.71
C LEU A 330 -6.15 -36.75 28.00
N PHE A 331 -5.48 -37.67 28.69
CA PHE A 331 -5.97 -38.24 29.96
C PHE A 331 -4.92 -38.03 31.03
N LEU A 332 -5.31 -37.47 32.17
CA LEU A 332 -4.49 -37.41 33.39
C LEU A 332 -5.27 -37.86 34.59
N CYS A 333 -4.56 -38.27 35.62
CA CYS A 333 -5.15 -38.51 36.92
C CYS A 333 -5.33 -37.19 37.67
N ASP A 334 -6.30 -37.15 38.56
CA ASP A 334 -6.47 -36.08 39.52
C ASP A 334 -5.14 -35.85 40.28
N ASP A 335 -4.65 -34.61 40.31
CA ASP A 335 -3.34 -34.28 40.88
C ASP A 335 -3.42 -33.21 41.98
N GLN A 336 -2.29 -32.82 42.54
CA GLN A 336 -2.17 -31.75 43.54
C GLN A 336 -1.42 -30.53 43.01
N ILE A 337 -1.24 -30.42 41.69
CA ILE A 337 -0.50 -29.36 41.07
C ILE A 337 -1.41 -28.11 40.94
N GLY A 338 -0.84 -26.92 41.08
CA GLY A 338 -1.61 -25.69 40.95
C GLY A 338 -2.55 -25.37 42.14
N GLY A 339 -2.48 -26.14 43.23
CA GLY A 339 -3.33 -25.96 44.41
C GLY A 339 -4.59 -26.82 44.42
N SER A 340 -4.71 -27.77 43.47
CA SER A 340 -5.77 -28.77 43.42
C SER A 340 -5.61 -29.82 44.54
N THR A 341 -6.61 -30.68 44.71
CA THR A 341 -6.62 -31.81 45.62
C THR A 341 -6.81 -33.10 44.82
N LEU A 342 -6.42 -34.25 45.35
CA LEU A 342 -6.55 -35.54 44.67
C LEU A 342 -7.99 -36.00 44.37
N THR A 343 -9.00 -35.16 44.64
CA THR A 343 -10.42 -35.52 44.53
C THR A 343 -11.31 -34.39 43.99
N ASP A 344 -10.73 -33.32 43.44
CA ASP A 344 -11.52 -32.20 42.93
C ASP A 344 -11.74 -32.23 41.39
N GLY A 345 -11.12 -33.19 40.71
CA GLY A 345 -11.23 -33.39 39.27
C GLY A 345 -10.41 -32.38 38.48
N LEU A 346 -9.44 -31.70 39.09
CA LEU A 346 -8.56 -30.75 38.45
C LEU A 346 -7.17 -31.36 38.25
N SER A 347 -6.59 -31.12 37.07
CA SER A 347 -5.24 -31.56 36.74
C SER A 347 -4.58 -30.57 35.77
N THR A 348 -3.25 -30.62 35.70
CA THR A 348 -2.47 -29.68 34.85
C THR A 348 -1.97 -30.40 33.62
N PHE A 349 -2.49 -29.99 32.45
CA PHE A 349 -2.22 -30.58 31.15
C PHE A 349 -1.15 -29.77 30.38
N ASP A 350 -0.29 -30.46 29.69
CA ASP A 350 0.52 -29.89 28.60
C ASP A 350 -0.23 -30.13 27.28
N LEU A 351 -0.98 -29.10 26.81
CA LEU A 351 -1.75 -29.17 25.58
C LEU A 351 -0.86 -29.22 24.35
N THR A 352 0.38 -28.71 24.47
CA THR A 352 1.33 -28.64 23.35
C THR A 352 1.83 -30.01 22.88
N LEU A 353 1.57 -31.05 23.66
CA LEU A 353 1.83 -32.44 23.24
C LEU A 353 1.08 -32.80 21.94
N ASN A 354 -0.08 -32.19 21.72
CA ASN A 354 -0.88 -32.38 20.51
C ASN A 354 -0.41 -31.51 19.30
N THR A 355 0.46 -30.52 19.53
CA THR A 355 0.93 -29.63 18.44
C THR A 355 1.47 -30.40 17.22
N PRO A 356 2.33 -31.43 17.36
CA PRO A 356 2.87 -32.15 16.20
C PRO A 356 1.79 -32.91 15.41
N ASP A 357 0.79 -33.47 16.08
CA ASP A 357 -0.28 -34.22 15.44
C ASP A 357 -1.27 -33.27 14.75
N ILE A 358 -1.60 -32.16 15.40
CA ILE A 358 -2.46 -31.11 14.83
C ILE A 358 -1.82 -30.47 13.62
N THR A 359 -0.52 -30.16 13.67
CA THR A 359 0.19 -29.53 12.54
C THR A 359 0.69 -30.52 11.49
N LEU A 360 0.48 -31.83 11.70
CA LEU A 360 1.08 -32.92 10.90
C LEU A 360 2.62 -32.79 10.79
N GLY A 361 3.24 -32.19 11.80
CA GLY A 361 4.68 -31.94 11.89
C GLY A 361 5.16 -30.68 11.13
N ASP A 362 4.27 -29.87 10.59
CA ASP A 362 4.63 -28.59 9.97
C ASP A 362 4.94 -27.54 11.05
N VAL A 363 6.21 -27.16 11.14
CA VAL A 363 6.72 -26.21 12.14
C VAL A 363 6.49 -24.73 11.75
N THR A 364 5.95 -24.49 10.56
CA THR A 364 5.65 -23.13 10.09
C THR A 364 4.29 -22.63 10.56
N TYR A 365 3.42 -23.53 11.01
CA TYR A 365 2.11 -23.20 11.53
C TYR A 365 2.21 -22.68 12.97
N THR A 366 1.36 -21.72 13.30
CA THR A 366 1.17 -21.24 14.67
C THR A 366 -0.10 -21.85 15.23
N VAL A 367 0.00 -22.50 16.40
CA VAL A 367 -1.14 -23.13 17.07
C VAL A 367 -1.51 -22.32 18.32
N VAL A 368 -2.80 -22.00 18.43
CA VAL A 368 -3.36 -21.29 19.58
C VAL A 368 -4.47 -22.12 20.19
N TYR A 369 -4.44 -22.26 21.52
CA TYR A 369 -5.37 -23.07 22.32
C TYR A 369 -6.33 -22.18 23.09
N TYR A 370 -7.62 -22.59 23.17
CA TYR A 370 -8.68 -21.86 23.85
C TYR A 370 -9.45 -22.78 24.80
N ALA A 371 -9.85 -22.24 25.94
CA ALA A 371 -10.52 -23.00 26.98
C ALA A 371 -11.99 -23.31 26.68
N THR A 372 -12.63 -22.48 25.85
CA THR A 372 -14.03 -22.60 25.42
C THR A 372 -14.21 -22.14 23.98
N ALA A 373 -15.28 -22.55 23.31
CA ALA A 373 -15.64 -22.06 21.99
C ALA A 373 -15.85 -20.53 21.96
N GLN A 374 -16.34 -19.95 23.07
CA GLN A 374 -16.51 -18.50 23.17
C GLN A 374 -15.15 -17.77 23.24
N ASP A 375 -14.18 -18.33 24.00
CA ASP A 375 -12.83 -17.78 24.05
C ASP A 375 -12.15 -17.79 22.68
N GLN A 376 -12.41 -18.82 21.86
CA GLN A 376 -11.91 -18.90 20.48
C GLN A 376 -12.52 -17.80 19.59
N ILE A 377 -13.82 -17.53 19.76
CA ILE A 377 -14.50 -16.45 19.02
C ILE A 377 -13.99 -15.07 19.46
N ASP A 378 -13.75 -14.90 20.76
CA ASP A 378 -13.30 -13.63 21.36
C ASP A 378 -11.78 -13.46 21.33
N ASP A 379 -11.04 -14.43 20.75
CA ASP A 379 -9.58 -14.50 20.67
C ASP A 379 -8.89 -14.39 22.05
N ILE A 380 -9.47 -15.04 23.06
CA ILE A 380 -8.92 -15.11 24.43
C ILE A 380 -8.14 -16.42 24.59
N ALA A 381 -6.90 -16.40 24.16
CA ALA A 381 -6.03 -17.59 24.19
C ALA A 381 -5.67 -18.04 25.60
N ILE A 382 -5.45 -19.36 25.77
CA ILE A 382 -4.81 -19.92 26.96
C ILE A 382 -3.38 -19.37 27.06
N ALA A 383 -3.08 -18.68 28.18
CA ALA A 383 -1.82 -17.96 28.35
C ALA A 383 -0.59 -18.88 28.44
N ASP A 384 -0.76 -20.05 29.06
CA ASP A 384 0.29 -21.07 29.16
C ASP A 384 -0.28 -22.46 28.80
N PRO A 385 -0.22 -22.85 27.53
CA PRO A 385 -0.72 -24.16 27.11
C PRO A 385 0.17 -25.34 27.57
N THR A 386 1.39 -25.09 28.06
CA THR A 386 2.28 -26.13 28.58
C THR A 386 1.93 -26.54 30.01
N ALA A 387 1.11 -25.73 30.71
CA ALA A 387 0.70 -25.97 32.08
C ALA A 387 -0.75 -25.50 32.33
N TYR A 388 -1.67 -25.95 31.50
CA TYR A 388 -3.07 -25.59 31.58
C TYR A 388 -3.83 -26.42 32.61
N GLN A 389 -4.42 -25.79 33.63
CA GLN A 389 -5.34 -26.46 34.57
C GLN A 389 -6.76 -26.41 33.97
N ASN A 390 -7.41 -27.60 33.90
CA ASN A 390 -8.80 -27.67 33.41
C ASN A 390 -9.76 -26.88 34.31
N ILE A 391 -10.78 -26.29 33.69
CA ILE A 391 -11.82 -25.51 34.40
C ILE A 391 -13.18 -26.22 34.42
N ILE A 392 -13.32 -27.29 33.66
CA ILE A 392 -14.53 -28.11 33.56
C ILE A 392 -14.13 -29.56 33.92
N THR A 393 -14.90 -30.20 34.78
CA THR A 393 -14.64 -31.56 35.26
C THR A 393 -15.78 -32.51 34.90
N PRO A 394 -15.55 -33.81 34.70
CA PRO A 394 -14.24 -34.45 34.55
C PRO A 394 -13.68 -34.36 33.13
N VAL A 395 -14.47 -33.88 32.12
CA VAL A 395 -14.10 -33.79 30.73
C VAL A 395 -14.30 -32.37 30.26
N GLN A 396 -13.30 -31.83 29.61
CA GLN A 396 -13.32 -30.51 28.97
C GLN A 396 -12.85 -30.62 27.53
N GLU A 397 -13.54 -29.89 26.62
CA GLU A 397 -13.14 -29.69 25.22
C GLU A 397 -12.18 -28.51 25.14
N ILE A 398 -11.08 -28.67 24.43
CA ILE A 398 -10.10 -27.64 24.11
C ILE A 398 -10.22 -27.31 22.64
N PHE A 399 -10.42 -26.03 22.34
CA PHE A 399 -10.55 -25.50 20.98
C PHE A 399 -9.19 -25.01 20.49
N VAL A 400 -8.91 -25.23 19.20
CA VAL A 400 -7.62 -24.94 18.61
C VAL A 400 -7.78 -24.19 17.30
N THR A 401 -7.06 -23.09 17.15
CA THR A 401 -6.89 -22.39 15.87
C THR A 401 -5.44 -22.57 15.39
N VAL A 402 -5.30 -22.96 14.14
CA VAL A 402 -4.00 -23.12 13.48
C VAL A 402 -3.90 -22.09 12.38
N PHE A 403 -2.88 -21.24 12.46
CA PHE A 403 -2.59 -20.21 11.48
C PHE A 403 -1.52 -20.68 10.50
N GLY A 404 -1.79 -20.57 9.21
CA GLY A 404 -0.81 -20.69 8.13
C GLY A 404 0.11 -19.47 8.07
N LEU A 405 1.17 -19.55 7.25
CA LEU A 405 2.13 -18.45 7.05
C LEU A 405 1.48 -17.19 6.44
N ASP A 406 0.44 -17.37 5.68
CA ASP A 406 -0.31 -16.33 4.98
C ASP A 406 -1.52 -15.82 5.77
N GLY A 407 -1.74 -16.33 6.99
CA GLY A 407 -2.78 -15.87 7.91
C GLY A 407 -4.12 -16.59 7.76
N CYS A 408 -4.23 -17.61 6.88
CA CYS A 408 -5.41 -18.46 6.83
C CYS A 408 -5.50 -19.37 8.05
N GLU A 409 -6.72 -19.59 8.55
CA GLU A 409 -6.98 -20.29 9.81
C GLU A 409 -7.70 -21.62 9.57
N ALA A 410 -7.28 -22.66 10.27
CA ALA A 410 -8.02 -23.91 10.36
C ALA A 410 -8.33 -24.23 11.82
N PHE A 411 -9.42 -24.93 12.06
CA PHE A 411 -9.96 -25.19 13.40
C PHE A 411 -10.03 -26.68 13.67
N THR A 412 -9.68 -27.06 14.90
CA THR A 412 -9.86 -28.41 15.44
C THR A 412 -10.12 -28.32 16.92
N ASP A 413 -10.45 -29.45 17.53
CA ASP A 413 -10.68 -29.59 18.96
C ASP A 413 -10.19 -30.97 19.42
N PHE A 414 -10.03 -31.14 20.72
CA PHE A 414 -9.77 -32.42 21.38
C PHE A 414 -10.24 -32.38 22.85
N LEU A 415 -10.40 -33.53 23.45
CA LEU A 415 -10.85 -33.63 24.84
C LEU A 415 -9.67 -33.77 25.78
N ILE A 416 -9.78 -33.14 26.95
CA ILE A 416 -8.95 -33.43 28.13
C ILE A 416 -9.84 -34.03 29.19
N THR A 417 -9.39 -35.16 29.78
CA THR A 417 -10.16 -35.91 30.76
C THR A 417 -9.34 -36.10 32.01
N VAL A 418 -9.92 -35.76 33.17
CA VAL A 418 -9.33 -36.06 34.49
C VAL A 418 -10.01 -37.29 35.06
N GLU A 419 -9.22 -38.35 35.18
CA GLU A 419 -9.66 -39.59 35.83
C GLU A 419 -9.50 -39.48 37.35
N ALA A 420 -10.55 -39.81 38.08
CA ALA A 420 -10.51 -39.79 39.56
C ALA A 420 -9.56 -40.85 40.10
N ASN A 421 -8.76 -40.50 41.10
CA ASN A 421 -7.96 -41.49 41.84
C ASN A 421 -8.85 -42.40 42.66
N PRO A 422 -8.44 -43.70 42.89
CA PRO A 422 -9.16 -44.59 43.79
C PRO A 422 -9.30 -43.98 45.18
N ILE A 423 -10.48 -44.14 45.78
CA ILE A 423 -10.74 -43.68 47.15
C ILE A 423 -10.06 -44.64 48.12
N ILE A 424 -9.22 -44.10 49.03
CA ILE A 424 -8.54 -44.90 50.04
C ILE A 424 -9.41 -45.15 51.28
N THR A 425 -9.44 -46.43 51.73
CA THR A 425 -9.94 -46.79 53.02
C THR A 425 -8.76 -47.30 53.83
N ILE A 426 -8.48 -46.69 54.98
CA ILE A 426 -7.38 -47.11 55.86
C ILE A 426 -7.74 -48.45 56.46
N PRO A 427 -6.98 -49.50 56.13
CA PRO A 427 -7.28 -50.86 56.71
C PRO A 427 -6.89 -50.95 58.18
N THR A 428 -7.61 -51.80 58.87
CA THR A 428 -7.15 -52.24 60.21
C THR A 428 -5.88 -53.07 60.07
N PRO A 429 -4.99 -53.03 61.11
CA PRO A 429 -3.76 -53.81 61.08
C PRO A 429 -4.01 -55.31 60.84
N LEU A 430 -3.12 -55.96 60.08
CA LEU A 430 -3.12 -57.41 59.93
C LEU A 430 -2.27 -58.00 61.03
N ILE A 431 -2.94 -58.73 61.97
CA ILE A 431 -2.32 -59.20 63.20
C ILE A 431 -2.10 -60.71 63.13
N ALA A 432 -0.90 -61.15 63.44
CA ALA A 432 -0.53 -62.55 63.60
C ALA A 432 0.08 -62.81 64.99
N CYS A 433 -0.03 -64.05 65.47
CA CYS A 433 0.62 -64.43 66.69
C CYS A 433 2.02 -65.00 66.41
N ASP A 434 2.99 -64.57 67.18
CA ASP A 434 4.39 -65.05 67.14
C ASP A 434 4.52 -66.40 67.82
N ASP A 435 4.79 -67.43 67.01
CA ASP A 435 4.89 -68.82 67.51
C ASP A 435 6.23 -69.15 68.22
N ASN A 436 7.24 -68.31 67.95
CA ASN A 436 8.61 -68.55 68.48
C ASN A 436 9.24 -67.30 69.12
N ASN A 437 8.48 -66.23 69.32
CA ASN A 437 8.88 -64.95 69.93
C ASN A 437 10.06 -64.26 69.21
N ASN A 438 10.23 -64.43 67.88
CA ASN A 438 11.28 -63.82 67.12
C ASN A 438 10.81 -62.53 66.34
N GLY A 439 9.51 -62.24 66.39
CA GLY A 439 8.89 -61.09 65.76
C GLY A 439 8.61 -61.26 64.25
N PHE A 440 8.81 -62.46 63.71
CA PHE A 440 8.57 -62.77 62.31
C PHE A 440 7.42 -63.74 62.11
N TYR A 441 6.61 -63.53 61.10
CA TYR A 441 5.52 -64.37 60.66
C TYR A 441 5.49 -64.51 59.13
N ASN A 442 5.51 -65.76 58.66
CA ASN A 442 5.75 -66.04 57.23
C ASN A 442 4.49 -66.36 56.42
N ASP A 443 3.31 -66.13 56.97
CA ASP A 443 2.05 -66.51 56.34
C ASP A 443 1.00 -65.41 56.43
N PHE A 444 1.43 -64.16 56.32
CA PHE A 444 0.49 -63.01 56.19
C PHE A 444 -0.28 -63.10 54.87
N ASP A 445 -1.59 -63.30 54.94
CA ASP A 445 -2.48 -63.24 53.83
C ASP A 445 -2.84 -61.77 53.57
N LEU A 446 -2.03 -61.07 52.75
CA LEU A 446 -2.22 -59.67 52.43
C LEU A 446 -3.57 -59.45 51.72
N THR A 447 -4.02 -60.42 50.88
CA THR A 447 -5.25 -60.29 50.08
C THR A 447 -6.50 -60.33 50.98
N SER A 448 -6.42 -60.79 52.21
CA SER A 448 -7.51 -60.71 53.17
C SER A 448 -7.94 -59.29 53.52
N LYS A 449 -7.10 -58.30 53.23
CA LYS A 449 -7.36 -56.87 53.41
C LYS A 449 -7.92 -56.16 52.12
N ASP A 450 -7.92 -56.84 50.97
CA ASP A 450 -8.38 -56.26 49.72
C ASP A 450 -9.80 -55.70 49.84
N ALA A 451 -10.73 -56.42 50.42
CA ALA A 451 -12.13 -55.96 50.54
C ALA A 451 -12.29 -54.73 51.42
N GLU A 452 -11.47 -54.62 52.50
CA GLU A 452 -11.45 -53.46 53.39
C GLU A 452 -10.83 -52.27 52.74
N ILE A 453 -9.70 -52.42 52.01
CA ILE A 453 -8.98 -51.39 51.30
C ILE A 453 -9.80 -50.86 50.13
N LEU A 454 -10.43 -51.75 49.38
CA LEU A 454 -11.27 -51.36 48.19
C LEU A 454 -12.53 -50.59 48.61
N GLY A 455 -13.04 -50.79 49.85
CA GLY A 455 -14.22 -50.06 50.30
C GLY A 455 -15.46 -50.25 49.43
N GLY A 456 -15.51 -51.32 48.62
CA GLY A 456 -16.61 -51.60 47.67
C GLY A 456 -16.49 -50.97 46.32
N GLN A 457 -15.36 -50.33 45.97
CA GLN A 457 -15.11 -49.79 44.61
C GLN A 457 -14.98 -50.94 43.61
N ALA A 458 -15.59 -50.72 42.41
CA ALA A 458 -15.46 -51.63 41.28
C ALA A 458 -14.31 -51.15 40.37
N ASP A 459 -13.77 -52.07 39.57
CA ASP A 459 -12.73 -51.81 38.59
C ASP A 459 -11.42 -51.20 39.14
N VAL A 460 -11.13 -51.44 40.41
CA VAL A 460 -9.89 -51.09 41.10
C VAL A 460 -9.15 -52.38 41.50
N THR A 461 -7.86 -52.41 41.28
CA THR A 461 -6.98 -53.52 41.71
C THR A 461 -6.11 -53.09 42.89
N VAL A 462 -5.82 -54.01 43.81
CA VAL A 462 -4.92 -53.76 44.92
C VAL A 462 -3.63 -54.55 44.72
N ARG A 463 -2.48 -53.89 44.94
CA ARG A 463 -1.15 -54.50 44.96
C ARG A 463 -0.39 -54.03 46.18
N TYR A 464 0.47 -54.87 46.70
CA TYR A 464 1.23 -54.58 47.93
C TYR A 464 2.72 -54.44 47.64
N TYR A 465 3.37 -53.51 48.35
CA TYR A 465 4.78 -53.16 48.14
C TYR A 465 5.44 -52.98 49.54
N GLU A 466 6.75 -53.23 49.59
CA GLU A 466 7.48 -53.12 50.86
C GLU A 466 7.67 -51.68 51.30
N THR A 467 7.97 -50.80 50.36
CA THR A 467 8.19 -49.38 50.63
C THR A 467 7.15 -48.47 49.86
N GLN A 468 6.97 -47.24 50.34
CA GLN A 468 6.13 -46.27 49.69
C GLN A 468 6.64 -45.97 48.27
N LEU A 469 7.98 -45.87 48.12
CA LEU A 469 8.59 -45.58 46.82
C LEU A 469 8.30 -46.67 45.78
N ASP A 470 8.40 -47.94 46.18
CA ASP A 470 8.07 -49.06 45.28
C ASP A 470 6.58 -49.05 44.91
N ALA A 471 5.72 -48.71 45.90
CA ALA A 471 4.30 -48.54 45.64
C ALA A 471 4.01 -47.33 44.70
N GLU A 472 4.75 -46.19 44.77
CA GLU A 472 4.67 -45.06 43.87
C GLU A 472 5.11 -45.45 42.45
N ILE A 473 6.19 -46.20 42.31
CA ILE A 473 6.69 -46.70 41.00
C ILE A 473 5.74 -47.75 40.44
N GLY A 474 5.23 -48.64 41.27
CA GLY A 474 4.25 -49.67 40.88
C GLY A 474 4.82 -50.79 40.00
N ASP A 475 6.15 -51.03 40.05
CA ASP A 475 6.77 -52.12 39.28
C ASP A 475 6.25 -53.47 39.78
N LEU A 476 5.77 -54.30 38.87
CA LEU A 476 5.28 -55.64 39.17
C LEU A 476 6.37 -56.56 39.69
N ALA A 477 7.64 -56.28 39.44
CA ALA A 477 8.77 -57.04 39.92
C ALA A 477 8.97 -56.87 41.44
N ASP A 478 8.56 -55.75 42.02
CA ASP A 478 8.68 -55.42 43.45
C ASP A 478 7.38 -55.66 44.20
N GLN A 479 6.35 -56.19 43.52
CA GLN A 479 5.07 -56.50 44.14
C GLN A 479 5.22 -57.63 45.16
N LEU A 480 4.72 -57.43 46.40
CA LEU A 480 4.63 -58.45 47.44
C LEU A 480 3.52 -59.44 47.05
N LEU A 481 3.86 -60.72 47.15
CA LEU A 481 2.90 -61.79 46.91
C LEU A 481 2.33 -62.29 48.25
N SER A 482 1.11 -62.78 48.25
CA SER A 482 0.47 -63.43 49.41
C SER A 482 0.65 -64.98 49.32
N PRO A 483 1.06 -65.70 50.37
CA PRO A 483 1.41 -65.18 51.68
C PRO A 483 2.77 -64.48 51.74
N TYR A 484 2.92 -63.52 52.70
CA TYR A 484 4.09 -62.65 52.82
C TYR A 484 4.73 -62.88 54.24
N GLU A 485 6.06 -62.87 54.24
CA GLU A 485 6.84 -62.88 55.49
C GLU A 485 7.31 -61.46 55.81
N ASN A 486 7.03 -60.93 57.02
CA ASN A 486 7.51 -59.63 57.42
C ASN A 486 9.04 -59.62 57.57
N VAL A 487 9.69 -58.56 57.04
CA VAL A 487 11.16 -58.39 57.08
C VAL A 487 11.62 -57.51 58.25
N VAL A 488 10.68 -56.81 58.89
CA VAL A 488 10.92 -56.02 60.09
C VAL A 488 10.18 -56.69 61.25
N PRO A 489 10.86 -57.07 62.38
CA PRO A 489 10.25 -57.81 63.45
C PRO A 489 9.21 -56.98 64.20
N PHE A 490 8.14 -57.66 64.68
CA PHE A 490 7.02 -57.18 65.49
C PHE A 490 6.06 -56.20 64.76
N VAL A 491 6.55 -55.10 64.21
CA VAL A 491 5.70 -54.12 63.47
C VAL A 491 6.39 -53.71 62.21
N GLN A 492 5.73 -53.94 61.08
CA GLN A 492 6.16 -53.52 59.78
C GLN A 492 5.00 -52.75 59.07
N THR A 493 5.29 -51.62 58.41
CA THR A 493 4.34 -50.96 57.51
C THR A 493 4.71 -51.32 56.10
N ILE A 494 3.78 -51.89 55.37
CA ILE A 494 3.82 -52.05 53.90
C ILE A 494 2.81 -51.16 53.29
N TRP A 495 2.88 -51.00 51.97
CA TRP A 495 2.02 -50.06 51.21
C TRP A 495 1.13 -50.83 50.25
N ALA A 496 -0.18 -50.55 50.30
CA ALA A 496 -1.13 -50.99 49.28
C ALA A 496 -1.34 -49.90 48.25
N ARG A 497 -1.14 -50.25 47.01
CA ARG A 497 -1.41 -49.44 45.84
C ARG A 497 -2.74 -49.86 45.20
N LEU A 498 -3.69 -48.94 45.18
CA LEU A 498 -4.97 -49.11 44.53
C LEU A 498 -4.87 -48.48 43.14
N GLU A 499 -5.21 -49.23 42.09
CA GLU A 499 -5.11 -48.75 40.71
C GLU A 499 -6.44 -48.88 39.97
N ASN A 500 -6.87 -47.82 39.30
CA ASN A 500 -8.02 -47.86 38.37
C ASN A 500 -7.68 -48.67 37.12
N ARG A 501 -8.68 -49.30 36.52
CA ARG A 501 -8.60 -49.76 35.13
C ARG A 501 -8.77 -48.59 34.24
N VAL A 502 -7.70 -48.20 33.54
CA VAL A 502 -7.68 -47.12 32.54
C VAL A 502 -7.61 -47.73 31.13
N PRO A 503 -7.99 -46.94 30.08
CA PRO A 503 -7.82 -47.34 28.68
C PRO A 503 -6.37 -47.76 28.36
N PRO A 504 -6.15 -48.64 27.39
CA PRO A 504 -4.80 -49.01 26.95
C PRO A 504 -3.99 -47.79 26.52
N GLY A 505 -2.80 -47.63 27.07
CA GLY A 505 -1.89 -46.53 26.73
C GLY A 505 -1.86 -45.37 27.73
N VAL A 506 -2.74 -45.37 28.71
CA VAL A 506 -2.75 -44.39 29.81
C VAL A 506 -2.16 -45.00 31.08
N ASN A 507 -1.38 -44.25 31.80
CA ASN A 507 -0.91 -44.68 33.13
C ASN A 507 -2.09 -44.80 34.11
N ALA A 508 -2.16 -45.92 34.85
CA ALA A 508 -3.23 -46.12 35.80
C ALA A 508 -3.19 -45.07 36.91
N CYS A 509 -4.35 -44.47 37.18
CA CYS A 509 -4.50 -43.62 38.36
C CYS A 509 -4.46 -44.44 39.62
N TYR A 510 -3.75 -44.00 40.63
CA TYR A 510 -3.54 -44.79 41.86
C TYR A 510 -3.61 -43.96 43.13
N SER A 511 -3.91 -44.65 44.21
CA SER A 511 -3.79 -44.12 45.55
C SER A 511 -3.03 -45.10 46.41
N LEU A 512 -2.33 -44.60 47.42
CA LEU A 512 -1.52 -45.38 48.31
C LEU A 512 -2.10 -45.36 49.73
N VAL A 513 -2.14 -46.52 50.35
CA VAL A 513 -2.55 -46.62 51.75
C VAL A 513 -1.57 -47.52 52.53
N PRO A 514 -1.10 -47.11 53.74
CA PRO A 514 -0.27 -47.96 54.57
C PRO A 514 -1.08 -49.11 55.20
N LEU A 515 -0.52 -50.29 55.18
CA LEU A 515 -1.03 -51.46 55.93
C LEU A 515 -0.01 -51.88 56.99
N GLU A 516 -0.43 -51.86 58.25
CA GLU A 516 0.40 -52.27 59.33
C GLU A 516 0.29 -53.81 59.52
N LEU A 517 1.42 -54.46 59.44
CA LEU A 517 1.58 -55.88 59.84
C LEU A 517 2.08 -55.91 61.26
N ARG A 518 1.37 -56.63 62.13
CA ARG A 518 1.72 -56.77 63.57
C ARG A 518 1.86 -58.21 63.95
N VAL A 519 3.01 -58.59 64.56
CA VAL A 519 3.28 -59.87 65.12
C VAL A 519 3.25 -59.73 66.66
N GLU A 520 2.20 -60.25 67.26
CA GLU A 520 2.03 -60.18 68.74
C GLU A 520 2.63 -61.38 69.42
N GLN A 521 3.38 -61.12 70.48
CA GLN A 521 4.03 -62.17 71.27
C GLN A 521 2.99 -63.01 72.01
N LEU A 522 3.19 -64.29 71.95
CA LEU A 522 2.40 -65.20 72.84
C LEU A 522 2.68 -64.89 74.31
N PRO A 523 1.64 -64.94 75.19
CA PRO A 523 1.85 -64.80 76.61
C PRO A 523 2.87 -65.81 77.06
N LEU A 524 3.86 -65.41 77.88
CA LEU A 524 4.84 -66.32 78.41
C LEU A 524 4.11 -67.34 79.31
N GLU A 525 4.46 -68.66 79.20
CA GLU A 525 3.89 -69.76 80.02
C GLU A 525 3.90 -69.46 81.51
N ALA A 526 4.76 -68.57 82.00
CA ALA A 526 4.83 -68.17 83.41
C ALA A 526 3.54 -67.50 83.90
N ASP A 527 2.71 -66.95 83.08
CA ASP A 527 1.46 -66.29 83.48
C ASP A 527 0.30 -67.27 83.59
N PHE A 528 0.39 -68.50 83.03
CA PHE A 528 -0.62 -69.52 83.15
C PHE A 528 -0.55 -70.21 84.51
N SER A 529 0.55 -70.08 85.28
CA SER A 529 0.68 -70.67 86.63
C SER A 529 -0.23 -69.98 87.65
N LEU A 530 -0.85 -68.86 87.32
CA LEU A 530 -1.80 -68.15 88.20
C LEU A 530 -3.26 -68.55 87.98
N PHE A 531 -3.54 -69.33 86.95
CA PHE A 531 -4.88 -69.78 86.59
C PHE A 531 -5.03 -71.31 86.88
N GLN A 532 -4.64 -71.74 88.08
CA GLN A 532 -5.02 -73.03 88.48
C GLN A 532 -6.47 -72.95 89.02
N GLU A 533 -7.44 -72.84 88.10
CA GLU A 533 -8.80 -73.16 88.49
C GLU A 533 -8.88 -74.67 88.69
N VAL A 534 -9.04 -75.03 89.94
CA VAL A 534 -9.42 -76.40 90.28
C VAL A 534 -10.85 -76.59 89.83
N LEU A 535 -11.01 -77.26 88.71
CA LEU A 535 -12.33 -77.76 88.31
C LEU A 535 -12.80 -78.77 89.34
N VAL A 536 -13.67 -78.32 90.17
CA VAL A 536 -14.37 -79.24 91.13
C VAL A 536 -15.68 -79.61 90.44
N ALA A 537 -15.72 -80.81 89.92
CA ALA A 537 -16.98 -81.44 89.58
C ALA A 537 -17.53 -82.15 90.78
N CYS A 538 -18.87 -82.03 90.94
CA CYS A 538 -19.56 -82.83 91.98
C CYS A 538 -19.88 -84.19 91.38
N ASP A 539 -19.37 -85.24 92.01
CA ASP A 539 -19.73 -86.62 91.72
C ASP A 539 -21.18 -86.83 92.20
N ASP A 540 -22.13 -86.78 91.24
CA ASP A 540 -23.55 -86.84 91.51
C ASP A 540 -24.09 -88.24 91.62
N ASP A 541 -23.27 -89.29 91.27
CA ASP A 541 -23.65 -90.68 91.36
C ASP A 541 -22.72 -91.49 92.38
N GLY A 542 -21.70 -90.83 92.92
CA GLY A 542 -20.82 -91.37 93.91
C GLY A 542 -19.86 -92.44 93.37
N ASN A 543 -19.53 -92.46 92.06
CA ASN A 543 -18.63 -93.44 91.45
C ASN A 543 -17.18 -92.98 91.32
N GLY A 544 -16.87 -91.73 91.68
CA GLY A 544 -15.54 -91.13 91.67
C GLY A 544 -15.04 -90.67 90.31
N PHE A 545 -15.91 -90.57 89.23
CA PHE A 545 -15.61 -90.11 87.88
C PHE A 545 -16.76 -89.26 87.39
N GLU A 546 -16.46 -88.17 86.62
CA GLU A 546 -17.46 -87.48 85.84
C GLU A 546 -17.43 -87.97 84.36
N GLU A 547 -18.58 -88.35 83.80
CA GLU A 547 -18.73 -88.71 82.35
C GLU A 547 -18.93 -87.54 81.46
#